data_796d4bbfc20f7fd6c91be5a30677418b
#
_entry.id   796d4bbfc20f7fd6c91be5a30677418b
#
_cell.length_a   1.000
_cell.length_b   1.000
_cell.length_c   1.000
_cell.angle_alpha   90.00
_cell.angle_beta   90.00
_cell.angle_gamma   90.00
#
_symmetry.space_group_name_H-M   'P 1'
#
loop_
_entity.id
_entity.type
_entity.pdbx_description
1 polymer ?
#
loop_
_entity_poly.entity_id
_entity_poly.type
_entity_poly.pdbx_seq_one_letter_code
_entity_poly.pdbx_strand_id
1 'polypeptide(L)'
;MPKVEILAPHGFCSGVKAAIETAFRALAVSGAEVYCLHELVHNEAVVADLKARGMHFVDDLVEIPQGATVLFSAHGVGPSIRREAIRRGLTTIDATCPFVARVHRQVRDYAARGMPMAVIGHSEHVEVRGVVDEARDAGAQVAVVAGPEDVPTLAFPTGARIGVVSQTTLSSDAVSRVLGELRARYRDVETTPASEACMATRDRQDAVKAFASRGGDGVLVLGSAKSSNTRRLAELAESGGARAWRVATLEELAASDFTGVSVLGVTSGASTPESFFVQSVEHLSKRFGNLAARLPSVV
;
A
#
# COMPACT_ATOMS: atom_id res chain seq x y z
N MET A 1 -5.57 33.27 3.42
CA MET A 1 -5.62 32.00 4.16
C MET A 1 -6.38 31.00 3.29
N PRO A 2 -5.88 29.80 3.08
CA PRO A 2 -6.57 28.81 2.26
C PRO A 2 -7.91 28.37 2.89
N LYS A 3 -8.90 28.11 2.04
CA LYS A 3 -10.06 27.31 2.43
C LYS A 3 -9.61 25.86 2.55
N VAL A 4 -9.83 25.21 3.69
CA VAL A 4 -9.42 23.81 3.87
C VAL A 4 -10.60 22.87 3.67
N GLU A 5 -10.38 21.80 2.91
CA GLU A 5 -11.36 20.79 2.58
C GLU A 5 -10.83 19.38 2.90
N ILE A 6 -11.60 18.56 3.62
CA ILE A 6 -11.23 17.17 3.92
C ILE A 6 -11.63 16.29 2.75
N LEU A 7 -10.66 15.54 2.23
CA LEU A 7 -10.86 14.59 1.14
C LEU A 7 -11.00 13.17 1.72
N ALA A 8 -12.22 12.65 1.70
CA ALA A 8 -12.51 11.29 2.17
C ALA A 8 -12.26 10.26 1.05
N PRO A 9 -11.89 9.03 1.41
CA PRO A 9 -11.64 8.51 2.74
C PRO A 9 -10.24 8.90 3.25
N HIS A 10 -10.06 8.93 4.57
CA HIS A 10 -8.79 9.19 5.25
C HIS A 10 -8.54 8.15 6.36
N GLY A 11 -7.41 8.23 7.06
CA GLY A 11 -7.05 7.30 8.12
C GLY A 11 -6.76 5.87 7.64
N PHE A 12 -6.72 4.92 8.56
CA PHE A 12 -6.46 3.52 8.23
C PHE A 12 -7.52 2.92 7.31
N CYS A 13 -7.09 2.20 6.27
CA CYS A 13 -8.01 1.34 5.53
C CYS A 13 -8.34 0.07 6.34
N SER A 14 -9.39 -0.67 5.91
CA SER A 14 -9.81 -1.90 6.58
C SER A 14 -8.71 -2.96 6.66
N GLY A 15 -7.90 -3.11 5.60
CA GLY A 15 -6.78 -4.06 5.58
C GLY A 15 -5.70 -3.72 6.59
N VAL A 16 -5.36 -2.43 6.72
CA VAL A 16 -4.40 -1.94 7.73
C VAL A 16 -4.95 -2.11 9.15
N LYS A 17 -6.22 -1.76 9.40
CA LYS A 17 -6.88 -2.00 10.69
C LYS A 17 -6.80 -3.47 11.10
N ALA A 18 -7.19 -4.38 10.21
CA ALA A 18 -7.14 -5.82 10.47
C ALA A 18 -5.71 -6.33 10.78
N ALA A 19 -4.70 -5.82 10.07
CA ALA A 19 -3.31 -6.19 10.33
C ALA A 19 -2.84 -5.70 11.71
N ILE A 20 -3.15 -4.46 12.09
CA ILE A 20 -2.81 -3.89 13.39
C ILE A 20 -3.53 -4.64 14.52
N GLU A 21 -4.82 -4.95 14.38
CA GLU A 21 -5.57 -5.75 15.34
C GLU A 21 -4.98 -7.16 15.50
N THR A 22 -4.52 -7.77 14.40
CA THR A 22 -3.84 -9.07 14.44
C THR A 22 -2.52 -8.96 15.20
N ALA A 23 -1.75 -7.90 14.98
CA ALA A 23 -0.52 -7.65 15.70
C ALA A 23 -0.74 -7.45 17.22
N PHE A 24 -1.74 -6.67 17.60
CA PHE A 24 -2.09 -6.50 19.02
C PHE A 24 -2.55 -7.81 19.67
N ARG A 25 -3.35 -8.62 18.97
CA ARG A 25 -3.75 -9.94 19.48
C ARG A 25 -2.55 -10.88 19.62
N ALA A 26 -1.63 -10.85 18.67
CA ALA A 26 -0.40 -11.64 18.76
C ALA A 26 0.41 -11.28 20.01
N LEU A 27 0.61 -9.99 20.29
CA LEU A 27 1.28 -9.51 21.49
C LEU A 27 0.56 -9.88 22.78
N ALA A 28 -0.77 -9.88 22.79
CA ALA A 28 -1.58 -10.15 23.99
C ALA A 28 -1.62 -11.64 24.38
N VAL A 29 -1.59 -12.55 23.38
CA VAL A 29 -1.72 -14.00 23.64
C VAL A 29 -0.41 -14.75 23.60
N SER A 30 0.63 -14.19 23.01
CA SER A 30 1.93 -14.81 22.93
C SER A 30 2.64 -14.67 24.28
N GLY A 31 2.83 -15.76 24.99
CA GLY A 31 3.71 -15.79 26.17
C GLY A 31 5.20 -15.70 25.82
N ALA A 32 5.53 -15.50 24.54
CA ALA A 32 6.87 -15.44 23.97
C ALA A 32 7.04 -14.15 23.13
N GLU A 33 8.29 -13.83 22.81
CA GLU A 33 8.62 -12.71 21.92
C GLU A 33 7.95 -12.87 20.55
N VAL A 34 7.37 -11.77 20.05
CA VAL A 34 6.71 -11.70 18.75
C VAL A 34 7.57 -10.90 17.79
N TYR A 35 7.93 -11.52 16.69
CA TYR A 35 8.68 -10.93 15.59
C TYR A 35 7.76 -10.60 14.43
N CYS A 36 7.94 -9.47 13.79
CA CYS A 36 7.26 -9.12 12.54
C CYS A 36 8.29 -9.11 11.41
N LEU A 37 8.04 -9.91 10.38
CA LEU A 37 8.88 -9.90 9.18
C LEU A 37 8.55 -8.67 8.34
N HIS A 38 9.51 -7.78 8.19
CA HIS A 38 9.37 -6.42 7.66
C HIS A 38 8.44 -5.53 8.49
N GLU A 39 8.28 -4.27 8.08
CA GLU A 39 7.29 -3.38 8.69
C GLU A 39 5.87 -3.94 8.50
N LEU A 40 5.06 -3.97 9.54
CA LEU A 40 3.67 -4.45 9.46
C LEU A 40 2.88 -3.72 8.38
N VAL A 41 3.07 -2.41 8.34
CA VAL A 41 2.60 -1.47 7.32
C VAL A 41 3.65 -0.35 7.20
N HIS A 42 3.74 0.31 6.05
CA HIS A 42 4.70 1.41 5.86
C HIS A 42 4.23 2.68 6.59
N ASN A 43 4.43 2.69 7.90
CA ASN A 43 4.17 3.84 8.76
C ASN A 43 5.01 3.79 10.03
N GLU A 44 5.92 4.74 10.21
CA GLU A 44 6.89 4.78 11.30
C GLU A 44 6.21 4.88 12.68
N ALA A 45 5.11 5.62 12.79
CA ALA A 45 4.38 5.77 14.06
C ALA A 45 3.74 4.44 14.49
N VAL A 46 3.20 3.67 13.53
CA VAL A 46 2.64 2.33 13.80
C VAL A 46 3.76 1.36 14.21
N VAL A 47 4.90 1.38 13.50
CA VAL A 47 6.06 0.55 13.84
C VAL A 47 6.60 0.91 15.23
N ALA A 48 6.70 2.19 15.56
CA ALA A 48 7.15 2.66 16.87
C ALA A 48 6.21 2.23 18.01
N ASP A 49 4.89 2.34 17.84
CA ASP A 49 3.91 1.89 18.82
C ASP A 49 4.01 0.38 19.07
N LEU A 50 4.10 -0.42 18.01
CA LEU A 50 4.25 -1.87 18.13
C LEU A 50 5.58 -2.27 18.79
N LYS A 51 6.69 -1.56 18.48
CA LYS A 51 7.99 -1.75 19.15
C LYS A 51 7.88 -1.43 20.64
N ALA A 52 7.24 -0.32 20.99
CA ALA A 52 7.05 0.05 22.40
C ALA A 52 6.23 -0.98 23.19
N ARG A 53 5.39 -1.77 22.50
CA ARG A 53 4.61 -2.88 23.07
C ARG A 53 5.35 -4.24 23.06
N GLY A 54 6.60 -4.27 22.61
CA GLY A 54 7.44 -5.48 22.65
C GLY A 54 7.47 -6.28 21.34
N MET A 55 7.01 -5.73 20.19
CA MET A 55 7.19 -6.38 18.91
C MET A 55 8.59 -6.11 18.34
N HIS A 56 9.27 -7.15 17.90
CA HIS A 56 10.54 -7.08 17.20
C HIS A 56 10.32 -7.05 15.69
N PHE A 57 10.99 -6.15 14.98
CA PHE A 57 10.94 -6.07 13.52
C PHE A 57 12.26 -6.54 12.95
N VAL A 58 12.19 -7.47 12.00
CA VAL A 58 13.33 -8.07 11.32
C VAL A 58 13.13 -8.06 9.81
N ASP A 59 14.22 -8.09 9.06
CA ASP A 59 14.16 -8.14 7.60
C ASP A 59 14.35 -9.55 7.03
N ASP A 60 14.86 -10.48 7.84
CA ASP A 60 15.04 -11.89 7.46
C ASP A 60 14.60 -12.82 8.61
N LEU A 61 14.04 -13.99 8.23
CA LEU A 61 13.69 -15.04 9.20
C LEU A 61 14.89 -15.58 9.97
N VAL A 62 16.11 -15.46 9.44
CA VAL A 62 17.34 -15.90 10.09
C VAL A 62 17.59 -15.18 11.42
N GLU A 63 17.11 -13.96 11.55
CA GLU A 63 17.23 -13.13 12.76
C GLU A 63 16.29 -13.59 13.89
N ILE A 64 15.30 -14.43 13.58
CA ILE A 64 14.29 -14.89 14.55
C ILE A 64 14.81 -16.14 15.27
N PRO A 65 14.78 -16.19 16.61
CA PRO A 65 15.12 -17.40 17.36
C PRO A 65 14.22 -18.59 16.96
N GLN A 66 14.78 -19.79 16.93
CA GLN A 66 14.03 -21.00 16.65
C GLN A 66 12.88 -21.19 17.65
N GLY A 67 11.71 -21.55 17.16
CA GLY A 67 10.51 -21.75 17.99
C GLY A 67 9.77 -20.47 18.39
N ALA A 68 10.29 -19.28 18.06
CA ALA A 68 9.61 -18.03 18.35
C ALA A 68 8.35 -17.81 17.46
N THR A 69 7.56 -16.79 17.77
CA THR A 69 6.40 -16.40 16.99
C THR A 69 6.78 -15.36 15.93
N VAL A 70 6.43 -15.60 14.68
CA VAL A 70 6.57 -14.64 13.58
C VAL A 70 5.22 -14.19 13.03
N LEU A 71 5.05 -12.90 12.90
CA LEU A 71 3.92 -12.26 12.22
C LEU A 71 4.32 -11.90 10.78
N PHE A 72 3.59 -12.39 9.80
CA PHE A 72 3.71 -11.92 8.42
C PHE A 72 2.91 -10.63 8.24
N SER A 73 3.55 -9.62 7.66
CA SER A 73 2.99 -8.27 7.52
C SER A 73 1.76 -8.21 6.60
N ALA A 74 1.10 -7.06 6.56
CA ALA A 74 -0.02 -6.81 5.66
C ALA A 74 0.31 -7.00 4.17
N HIS A 75 1.60 -6.92 3.81
CA HIS A 75 2.09 -7.06 2.43
C HIS A 75 2.06 -8.51 1.92
N GLY A 76 1.88 -9.49 2.82
CA GLY A 76 1.94 -10.90 2.50
C GLY A 76 3.37 -11.41 2.28
N VAL A 77 3.49 -12.72 2.24
CA VAL A 77 4.75 -13.42 1.95
C VAL A 77 4.49 -14.57 0.99
N GLY A 78 5.49 -14.90 0.19
CA GLY A 78 5.43 -16.04 -0.72
C GLY A 78 5.63 -17.39 -0.02
N PRO A 79 5.45 -18.49 -0.75
CA PRO A 79 5.57 -19.85 -0.22
C PRO A 79 6.95 -20.20 0.31
N SER A 80 8.04 -19.65 -0.26
CA SER A 80 9.40 -19.91 0.20
C SER A 80 9.59 -19.47 1.65
N ILE A 81 9.11 -18.28 2.00
CA ILE A 81 9.15 -17.72 3.36
C ILE A 81 8.31 -18.57 4.32
N ARG A 82 7.12 -19.01 3.89
CA ARG A 82 6.25 -19.86 4.70
C ARG A 82 6.91 -21.21 5.01
N ARG A 83 7.53 -21.84 4.01
CA ARG A 83 8.24 -23.13 4.21
C ARG A 83 9.45 -22.95 5.13
N GLU A 84 10.19 -21.87 4.98
CA GLU A 84 11.34 -21.57 5.83
C GLU A 84 10.92 -21.36 7.30
N ALA A 85 9.82 -20.63 7.54
CA ALA A 85 9.27 -20.47 8.88
C ALA A 85 8.90 -21.82 9.51
N ILE A 86 8.24 -22.71 8.74
CA ILE A 86 7.90 -24.07 9.19
C ILE A 86 9.18 -24.87 9.47
N ARG A 87 10.17 -24.84 8.58
CA ARG A 87 11.45 -25.57 8.75
C ARG A 87 12.18 -25.16 10.01
N ARG A 88 12.08 -23.86 10.40
CA ARG A 88 12.66 -23.32 11.61
C ARG A 88 11.81 -23.55 12.86
N GLY A 89 10.66 -24.21 12.74
CA GLY A 89 9.73 -24.45 13.84
C GLY A 89 9.11 -23.18 14.41
N LEU A 90 8.99 -22.10 13.60
CA LEU A 90 8.36 -20.86 14.03
C LEU A 90 6.84 -21.01 14.11
N THR A 91 6.25 -20.43 15.15
CA THR A 91 4.79 -20.23 15.19
C THR A 91 4.44 -19.05 14.29
N THR A 92 3.62 -19.29 13.26
CA THR A 92 3.30 -18.24 12.27
C THR A 92 1.93 -17.63 12.51
N ILE A 93 1.85 -16.31 12.47
CA ILE A 93 0.60 -15.53 12.47
C ILE A 93 0.56 -14.73 11.17
N ASP A 94 -0.54 -14.83 10.43
CA ASP A 94 -0.67 -14.19 9.13
C ASP A 94 -1.56 -12.94 9.23
N ALA A 95 -0.97 -11.75 9.06
CA ALA A 95 -1.67 -10.48 9.00
C ALA A 95 -1.84 -9.95 7.57
N THR A 96 -1.66 -10.79 6.55
CA THR A 96 -1.80 -10.42 5.14
C THR A 96 -3.15 -9.76 4.88
N CYS A 97 -3.12 -8.59 4.26
CA CYS A 97 -4.32 -7.89 3.84
C CYS A 97 -5.18 -8.78 2.90
N PRO A 98 -6.51 -8.86 3.07
CA PRO A 98 -7.37 -9.69 2.21
C PRO A 98 -7.27 -9.36 0.71
N PHE A 99 -6.96 -8.11 0.34
CA PHE A 99 -6.74 -7.74 -1.06
C PHE A 99 -5.43 -8.31 -1.59
N VAL A 100 -4.36 -8.30 -0.81
CA VAL A 100 -3.08 -8.94 -1.17
C VAL A 100 -3.26 -10.46 -1.25
N ALA A 101 -3.96 -11.07 -0.30
CA ALA A 101 -4.28 -12.50 -0.34
C ALA A 101 -5.08 -12.89 -1.60
N ARG A 102 -5.93 -11.99 -2.11
CA ARG A 102 -6.62 -12.18 -3.39
C ARG A 102 -5.65 -12.20 -4.57
N VAL A 103 -4.66 -11.30 -4.58
CA VAL A 103 -3.61 -11.28 -5.62
C VAL A 103 -2.85 -12.62 -5.63
N HIS A 104 -2.39 -13.10 -4.47
CA HIS A 104 -1.72 -14.41 -4.36
C HIS A 104 -2.60 -15.56 -4.87
N ARG A 105 -3.89 -15.56 -4.54
CA ARG A 105 -4.83 -16.58 -5.02
C ARG A 105 -4.97 -16.55 -6.54
N GLN A 106 -5.06 -15.36 -7.14
CA GLN A 106 -5.15 -15.18 -8.59
C GLN A 106 -3.89 -15.68 -9.30
N VAL A 107 -2.72 -15.43 -8.71
CA VAL A 107 -1.45 -15.95 -9.23
C VAL A 107 -1.44 -17.48 -9.28
N ARG A 108 -1.89 -18.14 -8.20
CA ARG A 108 -2.03 -19.61 -8.20
C ARG A 108 -3.00 -20.11 -9.27
N ASP A 109 -4.13 -19.42 -9.48
CA ASP A 109 -5.09 -19.77 -10.51
C ASP A 109 -4.48 -19.66 -11.92
N TYR A 110 -3.76 -18.58 -12.22
CA TYR A 110 -3.05 -18.42 -13.48
C TYR A 110 -1.97 -19.51 -13.68
N ALA A 111 -1.18 -19.79 -12.64
CA ALA A 111 -0.17 -20.84 -12.68
C ALA A 111 -0.78 -22.21 -12.95
N ALA A 112 -1.89 -22.56 -12.28
CA ALA A 112 -2.59 -23.83 -12.48
C ALA A 112 -3.11 -24.02 -13.92
N ARG A 113 -3.33 -22.91 -14.63
CA ARG A 113 -3.73 -22.90 -16.05
C ARG A 113 -2.53 -22.79 -17.01
N GLY A 114 -1.30 -22.86 -16.50
CA GLY A 114 -0.07 -22.77 -17.30
C GLY A 114 0.16 -21.40 -17.94
N MET A 115 -0.43 -20.33 -17.41
CA MET A 115 -0.32 -19.01 -17.96
C MET A 115 0.95 -18.29 -17.49
N PRO A 116 1.75 -17.72 -18.38
CA PRO A 116 2.75 -16.74 -17.98
C PRO A 116 2.09 -15.49 -17.42
N MET A 117 2.79 -14.79 -16.51
CA MET A 117 2.20 -13.69 -15.76
C MET A 117 3.04 -12.42 -15.80
N ALA A 118 2.37 -11.27 -15.99
CA ALA A 118 2.93 -9.96 -15.74
C ALA A 118 2.45 -9.43 -14.38
N VAL A 119 3.39 -9.06 -13.52
CA VAL A 119 3.13 -8.40 -12.23
C VAL A 119 3.43 -6.92 -12.40
N ILE A 120 2.41 -6.09 -12.47
CA ILE A 120 2.58 -4.64 -12.57
C ILE A 120 2.96 -4.11 -11.18
N GLY A 121 4.18 -3.58 -11.03
CA GLY A 121 4.69 -3.12 -9.74
C GLY A 121 6.17 -2.87 -9.71
N HIS A 122 6.68 -2.53 -8.53
CA HIS A 122 8.10 -2.29 -8.30
C HIS A 122 8.74 -3.56 -7.73
N SER A 123 9.77 -4.10 -8.38
CA SER A 123 10.43 -5.38 -8.01
C SER A 123 10.93 -5.42 -6.56
N GLU A 124 11.39 -4.27 -6.05
CA GLU A 124 11.91 -4.16 -4.67
C GLU A 124 10.82 -4.10 -3.60
N HIS A 125 9.56 -3.92 -3.99
CA HIS A 125 8.48 -3.82 -3.03
C HIS A 125 8.15 -5.22 -2.45
N VAL A 126 8.02 -5.31 -1.12
CA VAL A 126 7.79 -6.58 -0.41
C VAL A 126 6.55 -7.34 -0.89
N GLU A 127 5.46 -6.62 -1.22
CA GLU A 127 4.25 -7.22 -1.80
C GLU A 127 4.54 -7.88 -3.16
N VAL A 128 5.27 -7.19 -4.05
CA VAL A 128 5.62 -7.71 -5.38
C VAL A 128 6.54 -8.92 -5.28
N ARG A 129 7.52 -8.88 -4.37
CA ARG A 129 8.41 -10.02 -4.11
C ARG A 129 7.64 -11.25 -3.66
N GLY A 130 6.67 -11.09 -2.75
CA GLY A 130 5.80 -12.19 -2.31
C GLY A 130 4.97 -12.79 -3.45
N VAL A 131 4.40 -11.94 -4.31
CA VAL A 131 3.62 -12.34 -5.49
C VAL A 131 4.48 -13.06 -6.53
N VAL A 132 5.70 -12.59 -6.79
CA VAL A 132 6.65 -13.23 -7.70
C VAL A 132 7.10 -14.59 -7.17
N ASP A 133 7.34 -14.71 -5.85
CA ASP A 133 7.68 -15.99 -5.21
C ASP A 133 6.51 -16.99 -5.35
N GLU A 134 5.26 -16.56 -5.18
CA GLU A 134 4.07 -17.40 -5.39
C GLU A 134 4.01 -17.96 -6.82
N ALA A 135 4.27 -17.11 -7.83
CA ALA A 135 4.27 -17.51 -9.23
C ALA A 135 5.38 -18.51 -9.56
N ARG A 136 6.60 -18.24 -9.07
CA ARG A 136 7.77 -19.09 -9.29
C ARG A 136 7.62 -20.43 -8.61
N ASP A 137 7.12 -20.46 -7.38
CA ASP A 137 6.87 -21.67 -6.63
C ASP A 137 5.86 -22.59 -7.32
N ALA A 138 4.85 -21.99 -7.96
CA ALA A 138 3.88 -22.70 -8.78
C ALA A 138 4.40 -23.08 -10.18
N GLY A 139 5.70 -22.84 -10.48
CA GLY A 139 6.34 -23.20 -11.75
C GLY A 139 5.95 -22.30 -12.93
N ALA A 140 5.35 -21.14 -12.69
CA ALA A 140 4.91 -20.25 -13.75
C ALA A 140 6.02 -19.28 -14.19
N GLN A 141 6.04 -18.95 -15.47
CA GLN A 141 6.85 -17.86 -15.99
C GLN A 141 6.26 -16.52 -15.52
N VAL A 142 7.07 -15.69 -14.86
CA VAL A 142 6.63 -14.42 -14.31
C VAL A 142 7.64 -13.32 -14.61
N ALA A 143 7.12 -12.13 -14.95
CA ALA A 143 7.92 -10.92 -15.11
C ALA A 143 7.28 -9.75 -14.38
N VAL A 144 8.11 -8.88 -13.81
CA VAL A 144 7.68 -7.63 -13.19
C VAL A 144 7.75 -6.51 -14.22
N VAL A 145 6.73 -5.68 -14.25
CA VAL A 145 6.57 -4.55 -15.18
C VAL A 145 6.33 -3.29 -14.35
N ALA A 146 7.32 -2.40 -14.27
CA ALA A 146 7.19 -1.15 -13.52
C ALA A 146 6.48 -0.06 -14.33
N GLY A 147 6.66 -0.07 -15.66
CA GLY A 147 6.08 0.89 -16.59
C GLY A 147 5.81 0.32 -17.98
N PRO A 148 5.15 1.07 -18.86
CA PRO A 148 4.88 0.67 -20.24
C PRO A 148 6.16 0.31 -21.03
N GLU A 149 7.26 0.97 -20.72
CA GLU A 149 8.59 0.79 -21.33
C GLU A 149 9.17 -0.60 -21.10
N ASP A 150 8.75 -1.31 -20.08
CA ASP A 150 9.22 -2.68 -19.79
C ASP A 150 8.51 -3.73 -20.65
N VAL A 151 7.32 -3.43 -21.18
CA VAL A 151 6.52 -4.40 -21.94
C VAL A 151 7.25 -4.95 -23.18
N PRO A 152 8.00 -4.15 -23.94
CA PRO A 152 8.78 -4.66 -25.09
C PRO A 152 9.85 -5.68 -24.71
N THR A 153 10.35 -5.67 -23.47
CA THR A 153 11.42 -6.57 -23.00
C THR A 153 10.92 -7.94 -22.53
N LEU A 154 9.60 -8.11 -22.39
CA LEU A 154 9.03 -9.36 -21.90
C LEU A 154 9.29 -10.52 -22.84
N ALA A 155 9.82 -11.61 -22.28
CA ALA A 155 10.17 -12.84 -23.02
C ALA A 155 9.06 -13.91 -23.00
N PHE A 156 7.79 -13.50 -22.92
CA PHE A 156 6.70 -14.46 -23.03
C PHE A 156 6.51 -14.94 -24.47
N PRO A 157 6.06 -16.19 -24.68
CA PRO A 157 5.84 -16.72 -26.02
C PRO A 157 4.88 -15.85 -26.84
N THR A 158 5.18 -15.65 -28.11
CA THR A 158 4.29 -14.93 -29.04
C THR A 158 2.94 -15.64 -29.11
N GLY A 159 1.84 -14.91 -28.92
CA GLY A 159 0.49 -15.48 -28.92
C GLY A 159 0.06 -16.15 -27.59
N ALA A 160 0.91 -16.12 -26.57
CA ALA A 160 0.53 -16.62 -25.25
C ALA A 160 -0.68 -15.86 -24.70
N ARG A 161 -1.54 -16.58 -24.01
CA ARG A 161 -2.50 -15.99 -23.09
C ARG A 161 -1.76 -15.66 -21.79
N ILE A 162 -1.74 -14.39 -21.39
CA ILE A 162 -1.02 -13.95 -20.21
C ILE A 162 -1.99 -13.50 -19.11
N GLY A 163 -1.68 -13.84 -17.86
CA GLY A 163 -2.37 -13.34 -16.70
C GLY A 163 -1.72 -12.04 -16.20
N VAL A 164 -2.50 -11.11 -15.71
CA VAL A 164 -1.97 -9.87 -15.12
C VAL A 164 -2.48 -9.68 -13.71
N VAL A 165 -1.58 -9.33 -12.81
CA VAL A 165 -1.90 -8.84 -11.45
C VAL A 165 -1.12 -7.55 -11.19
N SER A 166 -1.54 -6.76 -10.20
CA SER A 166 -0.85 -5.51 -9.87
C SER A 166 -0.59 -5.36 -8.38
N GLN A 167 0.45 -4.62 -8.06
CA GLN A 167 0.68 -4.09 -6.73
C GLN A 167 -0.51 -3.23 -6.31
N THR A 168 -1.05 -3.46 -5.12
CA THR A 168 -2.34 -2.89 -4.68
C THR A 168 -2.34 -1.38 -4.47
N THR A 169 -1.16 -0.75 -4.43
CA THR A 169 -0.98 0.69 -4.17
C THR A 169 -0.67 1.54 -5.41
N LEU A 170 -0.64 0.95 -6.61
CA LEU A 170 -0.42 1.70 -7.85
C LEU A 170 -1.63 2.56 -8.21
N SER A 171 -1.43 3.56 -9.09
CA SER A 171 -2.56 4.28 -9.66
C SER A 171 -3.25 3.50 -10.75
N SER A 172 -4.57 3.65 -10.83
CA SER A 172 -5.38 3.05 -11.89
C SER A 172 -4.88 3.45 -13.28
N ASP A 173 -4.42 4.70 -13.45
CA ASP A 173 -3.89 5.20 -14.71
C ASP A 173 -2.55 4.55 -15.08
N ALA A 174 -1.66 4.33 -14.10
CA ALA A 174 -0.38 3.64 -14.35
C ALA A 174 -0.64 2.19 -14.77
N VAL A 175 -1.52 1.49 -14.05
CA VAL A 175 -1.92 0.12 -14.41
C VAL A 175 -2.57 0.09 -15.79
N SER A 176 -3.47 1.03 -16.11
CA SER A 176 -4.15 1.09 -17.42
C SER A 176 -3.18 1.32 -18.58
N ARG A 177 -2.15 2.16 -18.41
CA ARG A 177 -1.11 2.36 -19.44
C ARG A 177 -0.34 1.08 -19.73
N VAL A 178 0.11 0.37 -18.68
CA VAL A 178 0.80 -0.92 -18.86
C VAL A 178 -0.11 -1.96 -19.51
N LEU A 179 -1.37 -2.03 -19.09
CA LEU A 179 -2.37 -2.92 -19.70
C LEU A 179 -2.61 -2.60 -21.19
N GLY A 180 -2.58 -1.31 -21.56
CA GLY A 180 -2.67 -0.89 -22.97
C GLY A 180 -1.55 -1.49 -23.81
N GLU A 181 -0.30 -1.35 -23.37
CA GLU A 181 0.87 -1.92 -24.05
C GLU A 181 0.86 -3.46 -24.08
N LEU A 182 0.48 -4.09 -22.95
CA LEU A 182 0.34 -5.55 -22.91
C LEU A 182 -0.69 -6.06 -23.93
N ARG A 183 -1.85 -5.40 -24.05
CA ARG A 183 -2.90 -5.74 -25.02
C ARG A 183 -2.51 -5.45 -26.46
N ALA A 184 -1.65 -4.46 -26.71
CA ALA A 184 -1.10 -4.21 -28.03
C ALA A 184 -0.11 -5.31 -28.47
N ARG A 185 0.61 -5.92 -27.50
CA ARG A 185 1.66 -6.91 -27.76
C ARG A 185 1.15 -8.36 -27.74
N TYR A 186 0.21 -8.69 -26.84
CA TYR A 186 -0.28 -10.04 -26.63
C TYR A 186 -1.75 -10.17 -27.01
N ARG A 187 -2.09 -11.27 -27.69
CA ARG A 187 -3.43 -11.48 -28.22
C ARG A 187 -4.51 -11.64 -27.13
N ASP A 188 -4.15 -12.25 -26.00
CA ASP A 188 -5.08 -12.55 -24.91
C ASP A 188 -4.45 -12.14 -23.57
N VAL A 189 -4.93 -11.05 -23.02
CA VAL A 189 -4.49 -10.48 -21.74
C VAL A 189 -5.62 -10.60 -20.73
N GLU A 190 -5.51 -11.59 -19.85
CA GLU A 190 -6.51 -11.82 -18.83
C GLU A 190 -6.29 -10.90 -17.62
N THR A 191 -7.32 -10.15 -17.28
CA THR A 191 -7.34 -9.27 -16.11
C THR A 191 -8.49 -9.67 -15.17
N THR A 192 -8.31 -9.42 -13.89
CA THR A 192 -9.30 -9.64 -12.83
C THR A 192 -9.28 -8.45 -11.88
N PRO A 193 -10.17 -8.39 -10.86
CA PRO A 193 -10.03 -7.37 -9.81
C PRO A 193 -8.67 -7.35 -9.09
N ALA A 194 -7.87 -8.44 -9.18
CA ALA A 194 -6.48 -8.46 -8.69
C ALA A 194 -5.48 -7.75 -9.62
N SER A 195 -5.91 -7.39 -10.85
CA SER A 195 -5.12 -6.57 -11.79
C SER A 195 -5.34 -5.06 -11.59
N GLU A 196 -6.10 -4.67 -10.59
CA GLU A 196 -6.43 -3.28 -10.29
C GLU A 196 -5.91 -2.90 -8.91
N ALA A 197 -5.69 -1.61 -8.69
CA ALA A 197 -5.47 -1.08 -7.35
C ALA A 197 -6.64 -1.45 -6.43
N CYS A 198 -6.36 -1.67 -5.15
CA CYS A 198 -7.42 -1.99 -4.19
C CYS A 198 -8.39 -0.82 -4.05
N MET A 199 -9.64 -1.13 -3.67
CA MET A 199 -10.70 -0.12 -3.52
C MET A 199 -10.29 1.04 -2.62
N ALA A 200 -9.66 0.74 -1.46
CA ALA A 200 -9.19 1.78 -0.55
C ALA A 200 -8.12 2.71 -1.16
N THR A 201 -7.33 2.22 -2.11
CA THR A 201 -6.37 3.03 -2.87
C THR A 201 -7.09 3.85 -3.92
N ARG A 202 -8.01 3.25 -4.70
CA ARG A 202 -8.77 3.96 -5.75
C ARG A 202 -9.59 5.11 -5.18
N ASP A 203 -10.38 4.86 -4.13
CA ASP A 203 -11.28 5.88 -3.56
C ASP A 203 -10.49 7.13 -3.13
N ARG A 204 -9.30 6.95 -2.54
CA ARG A 204 -8.42 8.08 -2.19
C ARG A 204 -7.87 8.81 -3.40
N GLN A 205 -7.46 8.07 -4.42
CA GLN A 205 -6.95 8.63 -5.67
C GLN A 205 -8.04 9.41 -6.40
N ASP A 206 -9.25 8.88 -6.47
CA ASP A 206 -10.39 9.53 -7.12
C ASP A 206 -10.78 10.80 -6.37
N ALA A 207 -10.73 10.80 -5.04
CA ALA A 207 -10.96 12.00 -4.23
C ALA A 207 -9.94 13.12 -4.53
N VAL A 208 -8.65 12.78 -4.65
CA VAL A 208 -7.59 13.74 -5.00
C VAL A 208 -7.77 14.26 -6.42
N LYS A 209 -8.03 13.38 -7.40
CA LYS A 209 -8.28 13.77 -8.79
C LYS A 209 -9.50 14.68 -8.92
N ALA A 210 -10.61 14.31 -8.28
CA ALA A 210 -11.83 15.11 -8.27
C ALA A 210 -11.62 16.48 -7.61
N PHE A 211 -10.79 16.56 -6.56
CA PHE A 211 -10.44 17.82 -5.93
C PHE A 211 -9.62 18.73 -6.86
N ALA A 212 -8.56 18.21 -7.47
CA ALA A 212 -7.74 18.97 -8.40
C ALA A 212 -8.54 19.44 -9.63
N SER A 213 -9.39 18.56 -10.21
CA SER A 213 -10.20 18.90 -11.41
C SER A 213 -11.22 20.01 -11.20
N ARG A 214 -11.65 20.28 -9.95
CA ARG A 214 -12.57 21.39 -9.63
C ARG A 214 -11.87 22.65 -9.11
N GLY A 215 -10.56 22.76 -9.33
CA GLY A 215 -9.78 23.95 -9.01
C GLY A 215 -9.16 23.99 -7.63
N GLY A 216 -9.04 22.84 -6.96
CA GLY A 216 -8.21 22.71 -5.76
C GLY A 216 -6.74 22.89 -6.12
N ASP A 217 -6.05 23.85 -5.50
CA ASP A 217 -4.71 24.27 -5.88
C ASP A 217 -3.60 23.81 -4.91
N GLY A 218 -3.98 23.18 -3.79
CA GLY A 218 -3.04 22.55 -2.87
C GLY A 218 -3.59 21.28 -2.26
N VAL A 219 -2.77 20.21 -2.11
CA VAL A 219 -3.12 18.97 -1.44
C VAL A 219 -2.10 18.62 -0.37
N LEU A 220 -2.55 18.53 0.87
CA LEU A 220 -1.77 18.01 1.99
C LEU A 220 -2.07 16.52 2.14
N VAL A 221 -1.05 15.68 1.95
CA VAL A 221 -1.13 14.23 2.11
C VAL A 221 -0.42 13.82 3.40
N LEU A 222 -1.20 13.44 4.40
CA LEU A 222 -0.70 12.97 5.68
C LEU A 222 -0.26 11.51 5.58
N GLY A 223 0.95 11.18 6.06
CA GLY A 223 1.47 9.82 6.10
C GLY A 223 2.93 9.69 5.75
N SER A 224 3.47 8.50 6.00
CA SER A 224 4.88 8.17 5.83
C SER A 224 5.37 8.34 4.38
N ALA A 225 6.59 8.85 4.24
CA ALA A 225 7.30 8.93 2.96
C ALA A 225 7.61 7.54 2.36
N LYS A 226 7.69 6.50 3.20
CA LYS A 226 7.89 5.10 2.77
C LYS A 226 6.62 4.49 2.15
N SER A 227 5.44 5.04 2.47
CA SER A 227 4.18 4.53 1.95
C SER A 227 4.02 4.83 0.46
N SER A 228 3.94 3.78 -0.35
CA SER A 228 3.67 3.87 -1.79
C SER A 228 2.35 4.61 -2.05
N ASN A 229 1.30 4.32 -1.26
CA ASN A 229 0.01 5.00 -1.42
C ASN A 229 0.11 6.50 -1.10
N THR A 230 0.80 6.91 -0.02
CA THR A 230 1.00 8.33 0.34
C THR A 230 1.73 9.07 -0.77
N ARG A 231 2.83 8.51 -1.28
CA ARG A 231 3.60 9.09 -2.37
C ARG A 231 2.75 9.26 -3.63
N ARG A 232 1.97 8.24 -3.98
CA ARG A 232 1.13 8.27 -5.17
C ARG A 232 0.01 9.33 -5.10
N LEU A 233 -0.56 9.58 -3.93
CA LEU A 233 -1.56 10.64 -3.77
C LEU A 233 -0.97 12.03 -4.03
N ALA A 234 0.26 12.29 -3.58
CA ALA A 234 0.96 13.55 -3.87
C ALA A 234 1.25 13.69 -5.38
N GLU A 235 1.79 12.65 -6.02
CA GLU A 235 2.06 12.63 -7.46
C GLU A 235 0.78 12.89 -8.28
N LEU A 236 -0.36 12.35 -7.85
CA LEU A 236 -1.64 12.59 -8.53
C LEU A 236 -2.13 14.04 -8.36
N ALA A 237 -1.92 14.64 -7.19
CA ALA A 237 -2.22 16.04 -6.98
C ALA A 237 -1.38 16.92 -7.91
N GLU A 238 -0.07 16.70 -7.99
CA GLU A 238 0.86 17.42 -8.84
C GLU A 238 0.53 17.26 -10.32
N SER A 239 0.23 16.04 -10.76
CA SER A 239 -0.19 15.80 -12.15
C SER A 239 -1.53 16.44 -12.50
N GLY A 240 -2.38 16.69 -11.52
CA GLY A 240 -3.63 17.45 -11.65
C GLY A 240 -3.45 18.98 -11.56
N GLY A 241 -2.19 19.46 -11.45
CA GLY A 241 -1.87 20.90 -11.39
C GLY A 241 -1.91 21.51 -9.97
N ALA A 242 -2.19 20.73 -8.94
CA ALA A 242 -2.17 21.17 -7.56
C ALA A 242 -0.75 21.05 -6.95
N ARG A 243 -0.36 21.95 -6.06
CA ARG A 243 0.84 21.77 -5.23
C ARG A 243 0.59 20.66 -4.22
N ALA A 244 1.61 19.82 -3.93
CA ALA A 244 1.46 18.75 -2.96
C ALA A 244 2.48 18.86 -1.81
N TRP A 245 2.02 18.53 -0.60
CA TRP A 245 2.85 18.36 0.58
C TRP A 245 2.62 16.98 1.15
N ARG A 246 3.71 16.29 1.48
CA ARG A 246 3.66 15.02 2.23
C ARG A 246 4.22 15.29 3.62
N VAL A 247 3.47 14.91 4.63
CA VAL A 247 3.77 15.21 6.02
C VAL A 247 3.53 13.99 6.88
N ALA A 248 4.53 13.57 7.63
CA ALA A 248 4.49 12.42 8.51
C ALA A 248 4.38 12.79 10.00
N THR A 249 4.68 14.05 10.36
CA THR A 249 4.65 14.53 11.74
C THR A 249 3.99 15.91 11.87
N LEU A 250 3.60 16.29 13.11
CA LEU A 250 3.03 17.62 13.36
C LEU A 250 4.08 18.73 13.22
N GLU A 251 5.36 18.42 13.44
CA GLU A 251 6.47 19.35 13.26
C GLU A 251 6.65 19.68 11.77
N GLU A 252 6.61 18.68 10.90
CA GLU A 252 6.64 18.89 9.43
C GLU A 252 5.42 19.69 8.97
N LEU A 253 4.23 19.43 9.54
CA LEU A 253 3.02 20.18 9.24
C LEU A 253 3.15 21.65 9.66
N ALA A 254 3.68 21.90 10.84
CA ALA A 254 3.89 23.26 11.35
C ALA A 254 4.88 24.06 10.49
N ALA A 255 5.91 23.38 9.96
CA ALA A 255 6.93 23.97 9.08
C ALA A 255 6.44 24.13 7.61
N SER A 256 5.30 23.54 7.24
CA SER A 256 4.80 23.60 5.86
C SER A 256 4.32 25.00 5.49
N ASP A 257 4.74 25.49 4.32
CA ASP A 257 4.33 26.77 3.76
C ASP A 257 3.24 26.58 2.70
N PHE A 258 2.05 27.10 3.00
CA PHE A 258 0.88 27.09 2.11
C PHE A 258 0.63 28.45 1.46
N THR A 259 1.62 29.35 1.42
CA THR A 259 1.51 30.67 0.78
C THR A 259 1.12 30.54 -0.69
N GLY A 260 0.14 31.30 -1.12
CA GLY A 260 -0.39 31.29 -2.49
C GLY A 260 -1.42 30.19 -2.76
N VAL A 261 -1.76 29.33 -1.77
CA VAL A 261 -2.84 28.35 -1.89
C VAL A 261 -4.17 29.00 -1.51
N SER A 262 -5.17 28.83 -2.38
CA SER A 262 -6.54 29.32 -2.16
C SER A 262 -7.43 28.26 -1.56
N VAL A 263 -7.30 27.00 -2.03
CA VAL A 263 -8.08 25.83 -1.55
C VAL A 263 -7.13 24.67 -1.28
N LEU A 264 -7.03 24.29 -0.01
CA LEU A 264 -6.18 23.20 0.46
C LEU A 264 -7.02 21.96 0.75
N GLY A 265 -6.85 20.91 -0.04
CA GLY A 265 -7.38 19.58 0.25
C GLY A 265 -6.50 18.85 1.27
N VAL A 266 -7.11 18.19 2.25
CA VAL A 266 -6.39 17.37 3.24
C VAL A 266 -6.84 15.92 3.12
N THR A 267 -5.90 15.03 2.84
CA THR A 267 -6.11 13.58 2.76
C THR A 267 -5.01 12.82 3.51
N SER A 268 -5.09 11.50 3.53
CA SER A 268 -4.05 10.69 4.14
C SER A 268 -3.81 9.38 3.39
N GLY A 269 -2.60 8.84 3.54
CA GLY A 269 -2.29 7.48 3.13
C GLY A 269 -3.11 6.45 3.91
N ALA A 270 -3.32 5.28 3.30
CA ALA A 270 -4.12 4.19 3.85
C ALA A 270 -3.52 3.55 5.15
N SER A 271 -2.26 3.83 5.44
CA SER A 271 -1.55 3.41 6.66
C SER A 271 -1.37 4.53 7.69
N THR A 272 -2.07 5.66 7.55
CA THR A 272 -1.97 6.81 8.46
C THR A 272 -2.92 6.64 9.65
N PRO A 273 -2.44 6.76 10.90
CA PRO A 273 -3.29 6.72 12.08
C PRO A 273 -4.38 7.81 12.06
N GLU A 274 -5.59 7.45 12.46
CA GLU A 274 -6.69 8.39 12.56
C GLU A 274 -6.40 9.53 13.55
N SER A 275 -5.70 9.21 14.66
CA SER A 275 -5.27 10.20 15.64
C SER A 275 -4.37 11.28 15.03
N PHE A 276 -3.44 10.90 14.18
CA PHE A 276 -2.57 11.86 13.48
C PHE A 276 -3.37 12.71 12.49
N PHE A 277 -4.33 12.12 11.79
CA PHE A 277 -5.23 12.87 10.90
C PHE A 277 -6.02 13.93 11.67
N VAL A 278 -6.66 13.54 12.77
CA VAL A 278 -7.44 14.46 13.62
C VAL A 278 -6.57 15.58 14.16
N GLN A 279 -5.40 15.28 14.76
CA GLN A 279 -4.47 16.28 15.27
C GLN A 279 -4.00 17.27 14.20
N SER A 280 -3.76 16.77 12.98
CA SER A 280 -3.38 17.59 11.83
C SER A 280 -4.48 18.54 11.41
N VAL A 281 -5.73 18.08 11.37
CA VAL A 281 -6.90 18.91 11.06
C VAL A 281 -7.12 19.96 12.15
N GLU A 282 -6.97 19.60 13.43
CA GLU A 282 -7.04 20.56 14.55
C GLU A 282 -5.95 21.63 14.45
N HIS A 283 -4.71 21.25 14.09
CA HIS A 283 -3.60 22.19 13.87
C HIS A 283 -3.93 23.18 12.76
N LEU A 284 -4.43 22.69 11.61
CA LEU A 284 -4.85 23.54 10.50
C LEU A 284 -6.02 24.44 10.87
N SER A 285 -6.97 23.95 11.66
CA SER A 285 -8.10 24.75 12.16
C SER A 285 -7.64 25.94 13.01
N LYS A 286 -6.66 25.72 13.89
CA LYS A 286 -6.05 26.78 14.69
C LYS A 286 -5.28 27.79 13.83
N ARG A 287 -4.61 27.31 12.78
CA ARG A 287 -3.78 28.14 11.89
C ARG A 287 -4.60 28.98 10.92
N PHE A 288 -5.72 28.48 10.40
CA PHE A 288 -6.50 29.10 9.31
C PHE A 288 -7.92 29.51 9.69
N GLY A 289 -8.35 29.24 10.91
CA GLY A 289 -9.74 29.50 11.37
C GLY A 289 -10.65 28.31 11.14
N ASN A 290 -11.92 28.44 11.51
CA ASN A 290 -12.89 27.34 11.51
C ASN A 290 -12.91 26.60 10.17
N LEU A 291 -12.46 25.36 10.19
CA LEU A 291 -12.70 24.39 9.13
C LEU A 291 -14.19 24.05 9.12
N ALA A 292 -14.89 24.36 8.04
CA ALA A 292 -16.29 23.97 7.83
C ALA A 292 -16.41 22.47 7.53
N ALA A 293 -15.60 21.63 8.18
CA ALA A 293 -15.64 20.20 8.02
C ALA A 293 -16.08 19.55 9.34
N ARG A 294 -17.19 18.84 9.30
CA ARG A 294 -17.55 17.90 10.37
C ARG A 294 -16.44 16.84 10.42
N LEU A 295 -15.57 16.93 11.42
CA LEU A 295 -14.76 15.79 11.82
C LEU A 295 -15.73 14.61 12.06
N PRO A 296 -15.52 13.45 11.47
CA PRO A 296 -16.26 12.27 11.88
C PRO A 296 -15.98 12.07 13.36
N SER A 297 -17.04 11.88 14.16
CA SER A 297 -16.92 11.53 15.56
C SER A 297 -16.01 10.31 15.67
N VAL A 298 -14.92 10.45 16.41
CA VAL A 298 -14.04 9.33 16.78
C VAL A 298 -14.91 8.44 17.69
N VAL A 299 -15.36 7.30 17.18
CA VAL A 299 -15.99 6.22 17.93
C VAL A 299 -14.94 5.20 18.30
#